data_8c4ea9d4ffd0492619b4df5d3f9b0c07
#
_entry.id   8c4ea9d4ffd0492619b4df5d3f9b0c07
#
_cell.length_a   1.000
_cell.length_b   1.000
_cell.length_c   1.000
_cell.angle_alpha   90.00
_cell.angle_beta   90.00
_cell.angle_gamma   90.00
#
_symmetry.space_group_name_H-M   'P 1'
#
loop_
_entity.id
_entity.type
_entity.pdbx_description
1 polymer ?
#
loop_
_entity_poly.entity_id
_entity_poly.type
_entity_poly.pdbx_seq_one_letter_code
_entity_poly.pdbx_strand_id
1 'polypeptide(L)'
;MAKNTKAFVQDFAFYEQLWEYYSKNRGKIRSRYNDLTKKFLAYNDSNENSDAFLREPQFEALEMYVFVKEFMDNAHMYQMFDEWRKRENRFSDASYYTIHKGGQGTLLDMGDEQNEIVFKQMKKYKEDYPNYIYALTMGLGKTILMATCIFYEFLLAKKYPKDKRFCHNALVFAPDKTVLESLREIMTFDKTKVVPPEYAHVLDQNIKFHFLEGTGITLHTIDDSDF
;
A
#
# COMPACT_ATOMS: atom_id res chain seq x y z
N MET A 1 -1.32 -9.05 -36.08
CA MET A 1 -1.35 -9.55 -34.70
C MET A 1 -0.45 -8.78 -33.73
N ALA A 2 0.82 -8.45 -34.06
CA ALA A 2 1.74 -7.75 -33.12
C ALA A 2 1.30 -6.35 -32.61
N LYS A 3 0.56 -5.57 -33.39
CA LYS A 3 0.07 -4.24 -32.99
C LYS A 3 -1.01 -4.28 -31.89
N ASN A 4 -1.92 -5.27 -31.94
CA ASN A 4 -2.99 -5.43 -30.94
C ASN A 4 -2.45 -5.92 -29.59
N THR A 5 -1.45 -6.79 -29.61
CA THR A 5 -0.83 -7.34 -28.39
C THR A 5 -0.11 -6.24 -27.59
N LYS A 6 0.57 -5.29 -28.29
CA LYS A 6 1.32 -4.20 -27.66
C LYS A 6 0.38 -3.16 -27.02
N ALA A 7 -0.72 -2.82 -27.68
CA ALA A 7 -1.74 -1.92 -27.12
C ALA A 7 -2.44 -2.56 -25.91
N PHE A 8 -2.77 -3.85 -25.97
CA PHE A 8 -3.40 -4.59 -24.88
C PHE A 8 -2.54 -4.61 -23.61
N VAL A 9 -1.22 -4.87 -23.74
CA VAL A 9 -0.31 -4.90 -22.58
C VAL A 9 -0.17 -3.52 -21.93
N GLN A 10 -0.30 -2.43 -22.70
CA GLN A 10 -0.28 -1.07 -22.16
C GLN A 10 -1.56 -0.72 -21.39
N ASP A 11 -2.69 -1.30 -21.75
CA ASP A 11 -3.99 -1.03 -21.13
C ASP A 11 -4.33 -1.97 -19.99
N PHE A 12 -3.56 -3.06 -19.79
CA PHE A 12 -3.79 -4.01 -18.72
C PHE A 12 -3.32 -3.45 -17.36
N ALA A 13 -4.27 -3.21 -16.48
CA ALA A 13 -4.02 -2.77 -15.11
C ALA A 13 -4.24 -3.92 -14.13
N PHE A 14 -3.19 -4.64 -13.75
CA PHE A 14 -3.28 -5.74 -12.79
C PHE A 14 -3.82 -5.28 -11.43
N TYR A 15 -3.59 -4.03 -11.05
CA TYR A 15 -4.18 -3.44 -9.85
C TYR A 15 -5.72 -3.56 -9.82
N GLU A 16 -6.40 -3.35 -10.94
CA GLU A 16 -7.86 -3.46 -11.02
C GLU A 16 -8.33 -4.90 -10.73
N GLN A 17 -7.58 -5.89 -11.20
CA GLN A 17 -7.86 -7.31 -10.90
C GLN A 17 -7.61 -7.65 -9.42
N LEU A 18 -6.55 -7.08 -8.82
CA LEU A 18 -6.27 -7.23 -7.40
C LEU A 18 -7.35 -6.58 -6.53
N TRP A 19 -7.80 -5.36 -6.91
CA TRP A 19 -8.87 -4.65 -6.22
C TRP A 19 -10.18 -5.43 -6.25
N GLU A 20 -10.59 -5.92 -7.41
CA GLU A 20 -11.80 -6.74 -7.55
C GLU A 20 -11.72 -8.04 -6.73
N TYR A 21 -10.57 -8.70 -6.76
CA TYR A 21 -10.34 -9.89 -5.93
C TYR A 21 -10.45 -9.55 -4.44
N TYR A 22 -9.79 -8.50 -3.99
CA TYR A 22 -9.85 -8.03 -2.62
C TYR A 22 -11.28 -7.68 -2.21
N SER A 23 -11.98 -6.86 -3.01
CA SER A 23 -13.34 -6.40 -2.72
C SER A 23 -14.33 -7.56 -2.54
N LYS A 24 -14.26 -8.56 -3.41
CA LYS A 24 -15.10 -9.77 -3.33
C LYS A 24 -14.77 -10.67 -2.14
N ASN A 25 -13.54 -10.67 -1.69
CA ASN A 25 -13.06 -11.50 -0.59
C ASN A 25 -12.75 -10.71 0.69
N ARG A 26 -13.12 -9.43 0.76
CA ARG A 26 -12.75 -8.47 1.81
C ARG A 26 -12.94 -9.03 3.23
N GLY A 27 -14.11 -9.55 3.54
CA GLY A 27 -14.40 -10.12 4.86
C GLY A 27 -13.53 -11.31 5.23
N LYS A 28 -13.32 -12.24 4.28
CA LYS A 28 -12.46 -13.43 4.44
C LYS A 28 -10.98 -13.02 4.62
N ILE A 29 -10.52 -12.02 3.87
CA ILE A 29 -9.15 -11.51 3.96
C ILE A 29 -8.94 -10.78 5.28
N ARG A 30 -9.80 -9.80 5.62
CA ARG A 30 -9.73 -9.03 6.87
C ARG A 30 -9.78 -9.92 8.12
N SER A 31 -10.53 -11.03 8.08
CA SER A 31 -10.59 -11.97 9.21
C SER A 31 -9.24 -12.61 9.56
N ARG A 32 -8.31 -12.69 8.59
CA ARG A 32 -6.97 -13.29 8.76
C ARG A 32 -5.91 -12.32 9.29
N TYR A 33 -6.20 -11.02 9.29
CA TYR A 33 -5.27 -10.03 9.83
C TYR A 33 -5.11 -10.17 11.34
N ASN A 34 -3.98 -9.69 11.84
CA ASN A 34 -3.79 -9.58 13.29
C ASN A 34 -4.74 -8.54 13.92
N ASP A 35 -4.91 -8.58 15.24
CA ASP A 35 -5.88 -7.73 15.92
C ASP A 35 -5.57 -6.24 15.84
N LEU A 36 -4.28 -5.86 15.79
CA LEU A 36 -3.89 -4.46 15.61
C LEU A 36 -4.35 -3.97 14.24
N THR A 37 -4.08 -4.72 13.18
CA THR A 37 -4.50 -4.37 11.83
C THR A 37 -6.01 -4.31 11.68
N LYS A 38 -6.76 -5.25 12.27
CA LYS A 38 -8.22 -5.20 12.27
C LYS A 38 -8.74 -3.91 12.90
N LYS A 39 -8.24 -3.56 14.08
CA LYS A 39 -8.62 -2.32 14.78
C LYS A 39 -8.19 -1.07 14.01
N PHE A 40 -7.01 -1.08 13.44
CA PHE A 40 -6.49 0.04 12.67
C PHE A 40 -7.34 0.31 11.42
N LEU A 41 -7.73 -0.74 10.69
CA LEU A 41 -8.61 -0.62 9.54
C LEU A 41 -10.03 -0.19 9.97
N ALA A 42 -10.61 -0.81 10.99
CA ALA A 42 -11.94 -0.44 11.49
C ALA A 42 -12.00 1.02 11.95
N TYR A 43 -10.94 1.51 12.57
CA TYR A 43 -10.85 2.91 13.01
C TYR A 43 -10.87 3.91 11.85
N ASN A 44 -10.30 3.55 10.71
CA ASN A 44 -10.21 4.38 9.51
C ASN A 44 -11.33 4.12 8.48
N ASP A 45 -12.19 3.14 8.71
CA ASP A 45 -13.30 2.77 7.82
C ASP A 45 -14.56 3.56 8.18
N SER A 46 -15.02 4.44 7.31
CA SER A 46 -16.22 5.24 7.54
C SER A 46 -17.51 4.40 7.66
N ASN A 47 -17.49 3.15 7.24
CA ASN A 47 -18.62 2.23 7.43
C ASN A 47 -18.64 1.60 8.83
N GLU A 48 -17.50 1.55 9.52
CA GLU A 48 -17.37 0.99 10.87
C GLU A 48 -17.21 2.09 11.94
N ASN A 49 -16.70 3.26 11.56
CA ASN A 49 -16.46 4.41 12.44
C ASN A 49 -16.97 5.69 11.77
N SER A 50 -18.05 6.28 12.29
CA SER A 50 -18.62 7.54 11.78
C SER A 50 -17.66 8.73 11.84
N ASP A 51 -16.66 8.67 12.73
CA ASP A 51 -15.67 9.72 12.94
C ASP A 51 -14.37 9.46 12.15
N ALA A 52 -14.35 8.47 11.25
CA ALA A 52 -13.20 8.16 10.43
C ALA A 52 -12.72 9.39 9.65
N PHE A 53 -11.43 9.68 9.77
CA PHE A 53 -10.84 10.90 9.20
C PHE A 53 -10.46 10.74 7.74
N LEU A 54 -10.07 9.54 7.32
CA LEU A 54 -9.66 9.28 5.94
C LEU A 54 -10.87 9.37 5.00
N ARG A 55 -10.67 10.01 3.86
CA ARG A 55 -11.65 9.98 2.77
C ARG A 55 -11.60 8.61 2.08
N GLU A 56 -12.70 8.22 1.45
CA GLU A 56 -12.84 6.92 0.78
C GLU A 56 -11.63 6.54 -0.10
N PRO A 57 -11.11 7.38 -1.04
CA PRO A 57 -9.94 6.99 -1.84
C PRO A 57 -8.64 6.82 -1.04
N GLN A 58 -8.50 7.53 0.10
CA GLN A 58 -7.36 7.34 0.99
C GLN A 58 -7.48 6.01 1.76
N PHE A 59 -8.69 5.70 2.21
CA PHE A 59 -8.95 4.46 2.91
C PHE A 59 -8.79 3.25 1.99
N GLU A 60 -9.30 3.30 0.75
CA GLU A 60 -9.06 2.28 -0.27
C GLU A 60 -7.56 2.04 -0.50
N ALA A 61 -6.79 3.11 -0.63
CA ALA A 61 -5.34 3.01 -0.81
C ALA A 61 -4.66 2.37 0.41
N LEU A 62 -5.09 2.71 1.63
CA LEU A 62 -4.62 2.08 2.86
C LEU A 62 -4.99 0.59 2.91
N GLU A 63 -6.23 0.23 2.58
CA GLU A 63 -6.65 -1.18 2.53
C GLU A 63 -5.80 -2.01 1.57
N MET A 64 -5.55 -1.48 0.37
CA MET A 64 -4.71 -2.16 -0.61
C MET A 64 -3.26 -2.26 -0.17
N TYR A 65 -2.75 -1.25 0.53
CA TYR A 65 -1.43 -1.31 1.15
C TYR A 65 -1.35 -2.46 2.17
N VAL A 66 -2.30 -2.51 3.08
CA VAL A 66 -2.38 -3.58 4.10
C VAL A 66 -2.57 -4.96 3.45
N PHE A 67 -3.41 -5.06 2.43
CA PHE A 67 -3.62 -6.29 1.67
C PHE A 67 -2.31 -6.83 1.08
N VAL A 68 -1.54 -5.97 0.43
CA VAL A 68 -0.26 -6.38 -0.16
C VAL A 68 0.77 -6.71 0.92
N LYS A 69 0.83 -5.93 2.01
CA LYS A 69 1.79 -6.16 3.09
C LYS A 69 1.50 -7.43 3.88
N GLU A 70 0.28 -7.65 4.32
CA GLU A 70 -0.04 -8.76 5.23
C GLU A 70 -0.56 -9.99 4.51
N PHE A 71 -1.57 -9.85 3.65
CA PHE A 71 -2.18 -11.02 3.00
C PHE A 71 -1.31 -11.57 1.87
N MET A 72 -0.64 -10.69 1.13
CA MET A 72 0.27 -11.07 0.04
C MET A 72 1.73 -11.21 0.49
N ASP A 73 2.01 -11.15 1.80
CA ASP A 73 3.36 -11.27 2.40
C ASP A 73 4.38 -10.30 1.80
N ASN A 74 3.95 -9.11 1.41
CA ASN A 74 4.78 -8.10 0.76
C ASN A 74 5.48 -8.62 -0.52
N ALA A 75 4.81 -9.50 -1.27
CA ALA A 75 5.36 -10.11 -2.48
C ALA A 75 5.54 -9.08 -3.61
N HIS A 76 6.49 -9.33 -4.49
CA HIS A 76 6.65 -8.53 -5.70
C HIS A 76 5.43 -8.65 -6.63
N MET A 77 5.11 -7.60 -7.36
CA MET A 77 3.97 -7.56 -8.27
C MET A 77 3.98 -8.70 -9.30
N TYR A 78 5.16 -9.04 -9.85
CA TYR A 78 5.26 -10.14 -10.82
C TYR A 78 4.97 -11.51 -10.18
N GLN A 79 5.28 -11.70 -8.90
CA GLN A 79 4.96 -12.93 -8.17
C GLN A 79 3.46 -13.06 -7.92
N MET A 80 2.83 -11.96 -7.45
CA MET A 80 1.37 -11.90 -7.28
C MET A 80 0.65 -12.15 -8.60
N PHE A 81 1.13 -11.58 -9.71
CA PHE A 81 0.58 -11.80 -11.02
C PHE A 81 0.74 -13.27 -11.48
N ASP A 82 1.88 -13.90 -11.19
CA ASP A 82 2.12 -15.30 -11.57
C ASP A 82 1.20 -16.24 -10.80
N GLU A 83 1.02 -16.07 -9.50
CA GLU A 83 0.06 -16.82 -8.69
C GLU A 83 -1.39 -16.60 -9.18
N TRP A 84 -1.73 -15.35 -9.53
CA TRP A 84 -3.07 -15.01 -10.02
C TRP A 84 -3.38 -15.65 -11.37
N ARG A 85 -2.47 -15.55 -12.35
CA ARG A 85 -2.67 -16.14 -13.68
C ARG A 85 -2.75 -17.66 -13.66
N LYS A 86 -2.02 -18.32 -12.75
CA LYS A 86 -2.00 -19.78 -12.58
C LYS A 86 -3.13 -20.29 -11.68
N ARG A 87 -3.87 -19.44 -11.01
CA ARG A 87 -4.88 -19.81 -10.01
C ARG A 87 -4.29 -20.66 -8.88
N GLU A 88 -3.14 -20.27 -8.40
CA GLU A 88 -2.40 -20.96 -7.35
C GLU A 88 -2.47 -20.20 -6.01
N ASN A 89 -2.18 -20.90 -4.93
CA ASN A 89 -2.04 -20.37 -3.58
C ASN A 89 -3.24 -19.51 -3.15
N ARG A 90 -3.00 -18.22 -2.92
CA ARG A 90 -4.01 -17.25 -2.45
C ARG A 90 -5.09 -16.97 -3.49
N PHE A 91 -4.78 -17.22 -4.74
CA PHE A 91 -5.65 -16.94 -5.89
C PHE A 91 -6.30 -18.20 -6.48
N SER A 92 -6.37 -19.30 -5.74
CA SER A 92 -6.96 -20.57 -6.23
C SER A 92 -8.43 -20.44 -6.66
N ASP A 93 -9.15 -19.49 -6.07
CA ASP A 93 -10.55 -19.16 -6.38
C ASP A 93 -10.70 -17.85 -7.20
N ALA A 94 -9.58 -17.25 -7.64
CA ALA A 94 -9.62 -16.05 -8.45
C ALA A 94 -10.12 -16.34 -9.88
N SER A 95 -10.82 -15.37 -10.46
CA SER A 95 -11.26 -15.38 -11.85
C SER A 95 -10.82 -14.08 -12.53
N TYR A 96 -10.94 -14.02 -13.86
CA TYR A 96 -10.87 -12.74 -14.55
C TYR A 96 -12.13 -11.95 -14.23
N TYR A 97 -11.94 -10.74 -13.74
CA TYR A 97 -13.05 -9.85 -13.43
C TYR A 97 -13.32 -8.94 -14.62
N THR A 98 -14.60 -8.78 -14.93
CA THR A 98 -15.04 -7.76 -15.88
C THR A 98 -14.93 -6.40 -15.23
N ILE A 99 -14.11 -5.52 -15.82
CA ILE A 99 -13.92 -4.16 -15.33
C ILE A 99 -14.75 -3.23 -16.17
N HIS A 100 -15.65 -2.46 -15.53
CA HIS A 100 -16.51 -1.51 -16.18
C HIS A 100 -15.83 -0.12 -16.24
N LYS A 101 -15.28 0.24 -17.40
CA LYS A 101 -14.81 1.60 -17.68
C LYS A 101 -15.82 2.33 -18.56
N GLY A 102 -16.39 3.43 -18.07
CA GLY A 102 -17.32 4.26 -18.85
C GLY A 102 -18.60 3.54 -19.29
N GLY A 103 -19.10 2.58 -18.50
CA GLY A 103 -20.32 1.83 -18.79
C GLY A 103 -20.16 0.66 -19.76
N GLN A 104 -18.94 0.39 -20.27
CA GLN A 104 -18.64 -0.80 -21.05
C GLN A 104 -17.85 -1.80 -20.21
N GLY A 105 -18.38 -3.02 -20.08
CA GLY A 105 -17.67 -4.14 -19.47
C GLY A 105 -16.57 -4.63 -20.39
N THR A 106 -15.32 -4.59 -19.93
CA THR A 106 -14.20 -5.21 -20.64
C THR A 106 -13.91 -6.56 -20.00
N LEU A 107 -14.25 -7.63 -20.69
CA LEU A 107 -13.82 -8.98 -20.32
C LEU A 107 -12.35 -9.13 -20.70
N LEU A 108 -11.47 -9.09 -19.71
CA LEU A 108 -10.04 -9.34 -19.91
C LEU A 108 -9.77 -10.84 -19.73
N ASP A 109 -10.19 -11.62 -20.72
CA ASP A 109 -9.69 -13.00 -20.84
C ASP A 109 -8.35 -12.96 -21.59
N MET A 110 -7.27 -13.00 -20.83
CA MET A 110 -5.93 -13.06 -21.40
C MET A 110 -5.59 -14.51 -21.70
N GLY A 111 -5.30 -14.81 -22.95
CA GLY A 111 -4.70 -16.09 -23.33
C GLY A 111 -3.31 -16.27 -22.73
N ASP A 112 -2.80 -17.50 -22.72
CA ASP A 112 -1.50 -17.85 -22.14
C ASP A 112 -0.33 -17.04 -22.70
N GLU A 113 -0.36 -16.72 -23.98
CA GLU A 113 0.69 -15.90 -24.63
C GLU A 113 0.73 -14.46 -24.06
N GLN A 114 -0.44 -13.85 -23.87
CA GLN A 114 -0.53 -12.50 -23.32
C GLN A 114 -0.14 -12.47 -21.85
N ASN A 115 -0.57 -13.44 -21.07
CA ASN A 115 -0.14 -13.64 -19.68
C ASN A 115 1.38 -13.73 -19.55
N GLU A 116 2.03 -14.48 -20.45
CA GLU A 116 3.48 -14.65 -20.46
C GLU A 116 4.21 -13.35 -20.83
N ILE A 117 3.66 -12.56 -21.76
CA ILE A 117 4.22 -11.25 -22.12
C ILE A 117 4.18 -10.29 -20.92
N VAL A 118 3.02 -10.17 -20.25
CA VAL A 118 2.86 -9.33 -19.07
C VAL A 118 3.80 -9.77 -17.95
N PHE A 119 3.87 -11.06 -17.66
CA PHE A 119 4.77 -11.61 -16.65
C PHE A 119 6.23 -11.27 -16.91
N LYS A 120 6.70 -11.46 -18.15
CA LYS A 120 8.08 -11.13 -18.55
C LYS A 120 8.37 -9.63 -18.39
N GLN A 121 7.42 -8.78 -18.72
CA GLN A 121 7.58 -7.32 -18.54
C GLN A 121 7.67 -6.95 -17.06
N MET A 122 6.74 -7.43 -16.23
CA MET A 122 6.77 -7.16 -14.79
C MET A 122 8.08 -7.65 -14.16
N LYS A 123 8.55 -8.85 -14.56
CA LYS A 123 9.80 -9.41 -14.07
C LYS A 123 11.03 -8.64 -14.54
N LYS A 124 11.00 -8.07 -15.75
CA LYS A 124 12.09 -7.27 -16.31
C LYS A 124 12.31 -5.97 -15.51
N TYR A 125 11.25 -5.35 -15.04
CA TYR A 125 11.28 -4.07 -14.32
C TYR A 125 11.15 -4.25 -12.80
N LYS A 126 11.40 -5.46 -12.27
CA LYS A 126 11.44 -5.68 -10.83
C LYS A 126 12.66 -4.98 -10.23
N GLU A 127 12.46 -4.42 -9.05
CA GLU A 127 13.53 -4.01 -8.15
C GLU A 127 13.85 -5.15 -7.18
N ASP A 128 14.90 -4.99 -6.38
CA ASP A 128 15.25 -5.97 -5.34
C ASP A 128 14.27 -5.97 -4.15
N TYR A 129 13.42 -4.96 -4.08
CA TYR A 129 12.39 -4.75 -3.06
C TYR A 129 11.02 -4.49 -3.71
N PRO A 130 9.91 -4.82 -3.05
CA PRO A 130 8.57 -4.43 -3.51
C PRO A 130 8.45 -2.91 -3.58
N ASN A 131 7.88 -2.41 -4.66
CA ASN A 131 7.62 -0.98 -4.83
C ASN A 131 6.17 -0.76 -5.28
N TYR A 132 5.59 0.36 -4.82
CA TYR A 132 4.19 0.71 -5.08
C TYR A 132 4.08 2.19 -5.39
N ILE A 133 3.17 2.55 -6.32
CA ILE A 133 2.87 3.92 -6.68
C ILE A 133 1.42 4.21 -6.32
N TYR A 134 1.19 5.23 -5.49
CA TYR A 134 -0.14 5.74 -5.15
C TYR A 134 -0.44 6.98 -5.95
N ALA A 135 -1.33 6.86 -6.94
CA ALA A 135 -1.76 7.96 -7.80
C ALA A 135 -3.10 8.52 -7.31
N LEU A 136 -3.05 9.46 -6.37
CA LEU A 136 -4.21 10.19 -5.89
C LEU A 136 -4.28 11.58 -6.51
N THR A 137 -5.50 12.09 -6.76
CA THR A 137 -5.70 13.44 -7.27
C THR A 137 -5.19 14.51 -6.29
N MET A 138 -4.98 15.73 -6.79
CA MET A 138 -4.57 16.86 -5.95
C MET A 138 -5.63 17.13 -4.86
N GLY A 139 -5.17 17.53 -3.67
CA GLY A 139 -6.05 17.85 -2.54
C GLY A 139 -6.63 16.65 -1.77
N LEU A 140 -6.33 15.40 -2.16
CA LEU A 140 -6.77 14.20 -1.43
C LEU A 140 -5.87 13.82 -0.24
N GLY A 141 -4.99 14.72 0.23
CA GLY A 141 -4.19 14.47 1.45
C GLY A 141 -3.19 13.32 1.32
N LYS A 142 -2.38 13.31 0.25
CA LYS A 142 -1.32 12.30 0.04
C LYS A 142 -0.36 12.20 1.21
N THR A 143 0.00 13.34 1.81
CA THR A 143 0.89 13.42 2.98
C THR A 143 0.28 12.69 4.19
N ILE A 144 -1.03 12.85 4.40
CA ILE A 144 -1.75 12.16 5.49
C ILE A 144 -1.77 10.65 5.24
N LEU A 145 -2.05 10.22 4.02
CA LEU A 145 -2.01 8.78 3.69
C LEU A 145 -0.61 8.20 3.92
N MET A 146 0.43 8.90 3.48
CA MET A 146 1.82 8.47 3.69
C MET A 146 2.13 8.36 5.19
N ALA A 147 1.77 9.38 5.98
CA ALA A 147 1.93 9.36 7.44
C ALA A 147 1.18 8.17 8.06
N THR A 148 -0.05 7.90 7.62
CA THR A 148 -0.87 6.79 8.10
C THR A 148 -0.19 5.44 7.81
N CYS A 149 0.37 5.25 6.62
CA CYS A 149 1.13 4.05 6.28
C CYS A 149 2.40 3.90 7.14
N ILE A 150 3.14 4.99 7.37
CA ILE A 150 4.32 4.99 8.24
C ILE A 150 3.94 4.61 9.67
N PHE A 151 2.89 5.21 10.23
CA PHE A 151 2.41 4.88 11.59
C PHE A 151 1.98 3.42 11.71
N TYR A 152 1.27 2.92 10.71
CA TYR A 152 0.89 1.52 10.63
C TYR A 152 2.09 0.58 10.65
N GLU A 153 3.09 0.80 9.78
CA GLU A 153 4.32 0.02 9.72
C GLU A 153 5.06 0.02 11.06
N PHE A 154 5.24 1.21 11.63
CA PHE A 154 5.94 1.38 12.89
C PHE A 154 5.26 0.64 14.05
N LEU A 155 3.93 0.73 14.16
CA LEU A 155 3.17 0.03 15.20
C LEU A 155 3.33 -1.49 15.08
N LEU A 156 3.26 -2.03 13.87
CA LEU A 156 3.44 -3.46 13.63
C LEU A 156 4.88 -3.91 13.86
N ALA A 157 5.86 -3.12 13.42
CA ALA A 157 7.27 -3.40 13.69
C ALA A 157 7.57 -3.44 15.19
N LYS A 158 6.99 -2.53 15.99
CA LYS A 158 7.13 -2.54 17.46
C LYS A 158 6.42 -3.72 18.09
N LYS A 159 5.23 -4.08 17.62
CA LYS A 159 4.48 -5.23 18.15
C LYS A 159 5.06 -6.58 17.75
N TYR A 160 5.62 -6.66 16.54
CA TYR A 160 6.18 -7.89 15.96
C TYR A 160 7.62 -7.66 15.46
N PRO A 161 8.59 -7.41 16.35
CA PRO A 161 9.94 -6.96 15.96
C PRO A 161 10.75 -7.99 15.16
N LYS A 162 10.29 -9.24 15.11
CA LYS A 162 10.93 -10.30 14.29
C LYS A 162 10.31 -10.44 12.90
N ASP A 163 9.20 -9.75 12.64
CA ASP A 163 8.50 -9.81 11.35
C ASP A 163 9.14 -8.81 10.38
N LYS A 164 9.90 -9.33 9.44
CA LYS A 164 10.64 -8.54 8.44
C LYS A 164 9.75 -7.84 7.40
N ARG A 165 8.44 -8.06 7.43
CA ARG A 165 7.51 -7.36 6.53
C ARG A 165 7.33 -5.90 6.92
N PHE A 166 7.55 -5.55 8.18
CA PHE A 166 7.31 -4.22 8.72
C PHE A 166 8.62 -3.46 8.97
N CYS A 167 8.59 -2.15 8.73
CA CYS A 167 9.76 -1.29 8.79
C CYS A 167 9.84 -0.57 10.13
N HIS A 168 11.04 -0.55 10.73
CA HIS A 168 11.34 0.22 11.92
C HIS A 168 11.70 1.68 11.60
N ASN A 169 12.12 1.93 10.36
CA ASN A 169 12.54 3.25 9.89
C ASN A 169 11.89 3.56 8.54
N ALA A 170 11.60 4.82 8.30
CA ALA A 170 11.11 5.31 7.02
C ALA A 170 11.99 6.47 6.52
N LEU A 171 12.43 6.39 5.26
CA LEU A 171 13.15 7.46 4.60
C LEU A 171 12.25 8.12 3.56
N VAL A 172 12.03 9.43 3.71
CA VAL A 172 11.15 10.19 2.84
C VAL A 172 11.95 11.21 2.05
N PHE A 173 11.81 11.16 0.73
CA PHE A 173 12.44 12.12 -0.18
C PHE A 173 11.42 13.13 -0.68
N ALA A 174 11.79 14.41 -0.63
CA ALA A 174 11.02 15.50 -1.21
C ALA A 174 11.75 16.05 -2.45
N PRO A 175 11.04 16.31 -3.56
CA PRO A 175 11.67 16.82 -4.79
C PRO A 175 12.11 18.28 -4.66
N ASP A 176 11.49 19.06 -3.77
CA ASP A 176 11.78 20.47 -3.53
C ASP A 176 11.43 20.92 -2.12
N LYS A 177 11.77 22.19 -1.79
CA LYS A 177 11.52 22.77 -0.46
C LYS A 177 10.03 22.88 -0.12
N THR A 178 9.17 23.16 -1.09
CA THR A 178 7.73 23.31 -0.87
C THR A 178 7.12 21.99 -0.40
N VAL A 179 7.51 20.88 -1.04
CA VAL A 179 7.09 19.55 -0.62
C VAL A 179 7.68 19.20 0.74
N LEU A 180 8.93 19.55 1.00
CA LEU A 180 9.57 19.31 2.30
C LEU A 180 8.82 20.04 3.44
N GLU A 181 8.43 21.30 3.24
CA GLU A 181 7.62 22.04 4.24
C GLU A 181 6.26 21.35 4.49
N SER A 182 5.60 20.88 3.43
CA SER A 182 4.36 20.11 3.59
C SER A 182 4.57 18.79 4.35
N LEU A 183 5.74 18.17 4.21
CA LEU A 183 6.08 16.95 4.95
C LEU A 183 6.29 17.21 6.45
N ARG A 184 6.74 18.40 6.82
CA ARG A 184 6.89 18.78 8.23
C ARG A 184 5.56 18.79 9.01
N GLU A 185 4.43 18.95 8.31
CA GLU A 185 3.10 18.86 8.92
C GLU A 185 2.84 17.51 9.59
N ILE A 186 3.54 16.44 9.18
CA ILE A 186 3.43 15.11 9.81
C ILE A 186 3.84 15.15 11.28
N MET A 187 4.80 16.00 11.66
CA MET A 187 5.26 16.12 13.05
C MET A 187 4.17 16.66 13.98
N THR A 188 3.39 17.63 13.47
CA THR A 188 2.34 18.31 14.22
C THR A 188 0.96 17.72 13.98
N PHE A 189 0.86 16.76 13.07
CA PHE A 189 -0.39 16.08 12.77
C PHE A 189 -0.89 15.29 13.98
N ASP A 190 -2.15 15.51 14.32
CA ASP A 190 -2.81 14.76 15.38
C ASP A 190 -2.99 13.28 14.95
N LYS A 191 -2.10 12.44 15.44
CA LYS A 191 -2.04 11.01 15.10
C LYS A 191 -3.33 10.29 15.48
N THR A 192 -4.06 10.77 16.50
CA THR A 192 -5.32 10.15 16.94
C THR A 192 -6.41 10.20 15.87
N LYS A 193 -6.26 11.04 14.83
CA LYS A 193 -7.19 11.06 13.69
C LYS A 193 -7.13 9.81 12.82
N VAL A 194 -5.97 9.13 12.77
CA VAL A 194 -5.76 7.95 11.89
C VAL A 194 -5.26 6.72 12.65
N VAL A 195 -4.88 6.89 13.91
CA VAL A 195 -4.39 5.80 14.78
C VAL A 195 -5.34 5.64 15.96
N PRO A 196 -5.83 4.43 16.25
CA PRO A 196 -6.65 4.21 17.42
C PRO A 196 -5.99 4.75 18.70
N PRO A 197 -6.73 5.43 19.59
CA PRO A 197 -6.16 6.11 20.77
C PRO A 197 -5.29 5.22 21.66
N GLU A 198 -5.64 3.94 21.75
CA GLU A 198 -4.86 2.96 22.53
C GLU A 198 -3.44 2.72 21.97
N TYR A 199 -3.16 3.08 20.71
CA TYR A 199 -1.86 2.93 20.07
C TYR A 199 -1.13 4.26 19.86
N ALA A 200 -1.83 5.39 19.94
CA ALA A 200 -1.25 6.70 19.66
C ALA A 200 -0.07 7.02 20.60
N HIS A 201 -0.18 6.66 21.89
CA HIS A 201 0.88 6.87 22.87
C HIS A 201 2.18 6.10 22.53
N VAL A 202 2.08 4.96 21.84
CA VAL A 202 3.27 4.19 21.41
C VAL A 202 4.06 4.99 20.39
N LEU A 203 3.36 5.66 19.46
CA LEU A 203 4.00 6.53 18.48
C LEU A 203 4.62 7.78 19.15
N ASP A 204 3.89 8.41 20.06
CA ASP A 204 4.37 9.62 20.73
C ASP A 204 5.65 9.38 21.56
N GLN A 205 5.79 8.19 22.11
CA GLN A 205 6.96 7.84 22.91
C GLN A 205 8.17 7.36 22.08
N ASN A 206 7.93 6.82 20.88
CA ASN A 206 8.96 6.10 20.17
C ASN A 206 9.31 6.68 18.79
N ILE A 207 8.39 7.42 18.14
CA ILE A 207 8.67 7.96 16.81
C ILE A 207 9.50 9.24 16.92
N LYS A 208 10.58 9.32 16.15
CA LYS A 208 11.42 10.52 16.03
C LYS A 208 11.48 10.96 14.58
N PHE A 209 11.48 12.26 14.34
CA PHE A 209 11.56 12.85 13.02
C PHE A 209 12.87 13.62 12.86
N HIS A 210 13.63 13.28 11.82
CA HIS A 210 14.86 13.96 11.46
C HIS A 210 14.73 14.59 10.08
N PHE A 211 15.08 15.88 9.97
CA PHE A 211 15.10 16.60 8.70
C PHE A 211 16.53 16.91 8.33
N LEU A 212 17.01 16.29 7.25
CA LEU A 212 18.34 16.52 6.73
C LEU A 212 18.35 17.82 5.91
N GLU A 213 18.54 18.95 6.59
CA GLU A 213 18.77 20.25 5.96
C GLU A 213 20.27 20.52 5.94
N GLY A 214 20.87 20.20 4.82
CA GLY A 214 22.08 20.86 4.29
C GLY A 214 23.38 20.81 5.08
N THR A 215 23.45 20.47 6.38
CA THR A 215 24.71 20.41 7.11
C THR A 215 24.69 19.46 8.31
N GLY A 216 25.43 18.38 8.21
CA GLY A 216 26.12 17.84 9.39
C GLY A 216 25.47 16.72 10.17
N ILE A 217 24.28 16.19 9.83
CA ILE A 217 23.80 14.93 10.40
C ILE A 217 24.36 13.79 9.55
N THR A 218 25.31 13.06 10.11
CA THR A 218 25.79 11.83 9.48
C THR A 218 24.82 10.71 9.82
N LEU A 219 24.68 9.74 8.91
CA LEU A 219 23.84 8.55 9.09
C LEU A 219 24.12 7.77 10.40
N HIS A 220 25.28 8.02 11.01
CA HIS A 220 25.70 7.41 12.28
C HIS A 220 24.96 7.92 13.52
N THR A 221 24.14 8.98 13.41
CA THR A 221 23.34 9.52 14.53
C THR A 221 21.88 9.06 14.51
N ILE A 222 21.48 8.28 13.50
CA ILE A 222 20.13 7.75 13.36
C ILE A 222 20.12 6.32 13.93
N ASP A 223 19.35 6.10 14.96
CA ASP A 223 19.11 4.77 15.51
C ASP A 223 17.82 4.14 14.94
N ASP A 224 17.53 2.88 15.30
CA ASP A 224 16.40 2.10 14.77
C ASP A 224 15.01 2.70 15.08
N SER A 225 14.93 3.78 15.86
CA SER A 225 13.67 4.45 16.20
C SER A 225 13.52 5.83 15.52
N ASP A 226 14.51 6.26 14.73
CA ASP A 226 14.56 7.58 14.13
C ASP A 226 14.01 7.56 12.69
N PHE A 227 13.46 8.70 12.24
CA PHE A 227 12.97 8.95 10.89
C PHE A 227 13.59 10.20 10.30
#